data_414b7d48fbb228a43ffe6ebc3f34a075
#
_entry.id   414b7d48fbb228a43ffe6ebc3f34a075
#
_cell.length_a   1.000
_cell.length_b   1.000
_cell.length_c   1.000
_cell.angle_alpha   90.00
_cell.angle_beta   90.00
_cell.angle_gamma   90.00
#
_symmetry.space_group_name_H-M   'P 1'
#
loop_
_entity.id
_entity.type
_entity.pdbx_description
1 polymer ?
#
loop_
_entity_poly.entity_id
_entity_poly.type
_entity_poly.pdbx_seq_one_letter_code
_entity_poly.pdbx_strand_id
1 'polypeptide(L)'
;MPRRRDPGIVPGHRVGGGPLQFSTEGWRARARAELRPGDLVVIVGTKELPTQPSEQGRLLGIMEPTTEVVLWQDFELPTRPEDFDDEGEYRWPFGLLNSAAWKIADLDRRRLEDVTSREFHMDAVLGIVPLTEREAAAVAELGREPIELLLPVRARARIEGEETARRRAAPPPTTTRQGVMHVRGAPAYTYLMAIEGAERIAFKVGWAFDYHIRQQQFNQAALPEIGGVRYRTQLNRLWDTARQAFAMEQAILCKFDDKRHRANGR
;
A
#
# COMPACT_ATOMS: atom_id res chain seq x y z
N MET A 1 -3.77 18.33 -17.21
CA MET A 1 -4.96 18.40 -16.32
C MET A 1 -5.02 17.11 -15.55
N PRO A 2 -5.11 17.12 -14.21
CA PRO A 2 -5.35 15.90 -13.46
C PRO A 2 -6.71 15.32 -13.88
N ARG A 3 -6.75 14.04 -14.26
CA ARG A 3 -8.00 13.34 -14.57
C ARG A 3 -8.88 13.34 -13.32
N ARG A 4 -10.16 13.71 -13.47
CA ARG A 4 -11.15 13.56 -12.40
C ARG A 4 -11.21 12.10 -11.97
N ARG A 5 -11.25 11.87 -10.66
CA ARG A 5 -11.51 10.56 -10.07
C ARG A 5 -12.97 10.22 -10.33
N ASP A 6 -13.22 9.09 -10.98
CA ASP A 6 -14.59 8.64 -11.27
C ASP A 6 -15.07 7.76 -10.10
N PRO A 7 -16.03 8.21 -9.29
CA PRO A 7 -16.58 7.41 -8.21
C PRO A 7 -17.57 6.36 -8.74
N GLY A 8 -17.58 5.19 -8.08
CA GLY A 8 -18.54 4.12 -8.33
C GLY A 8 -19.29 3.74 -7.04
N ILE A 9 -20.42 3.04 -7.18
CA ILE A 9 -21.23 2.54 -6.06
C ILE A 9 -21.06 1.03 -5.93
N VAL A 10 -20.94 0.56 -4.69
CA VAL A 10 -20.95 -0.86 -4.34
C VAL A 10 -21.86 -1.07 -3.13
N PRO A 11 -22.71 -2.10 -3.14
CA PRO A 11 -23.47 -2.49 -1.96
C PRO A 11 -22.53 -3.03 -0.88
N GLY A 12 -22.80 -2.67 0.36
CA GLY A 12 -22.03 -3.11 1.51
C GLY A 12 -22.86 -3.06 2.78
N HIS A 13 -22.41 -3.71 3.84
CA HIS A 13 -23.15 -3.74 5.10
C HIS A 13 -22.50 -2.87 6.19
N ARG A 14 -21.27 -2.46 5.97
CA ARG A 14 -20.54 -1.52 6.86
C ARG A 14 -19.34 -0.91 6.15
N VAL A 15 -18.86 0.18 6.68
CA VAL A 15 -17.60 0.78 6.29
C VAL A 15 -16.62 0.65 7.44
N GLY A 16 -15.47 0.09 7.16
CA GLY A 16 -14.37 -0.10 8.10
C GLY A 16 -13.02 0.03 7.41
N GLY A 17 -11.96 -0.10 8.16
CA GLY A 17 -10.59 -0.02 7.63
C GLY A 17 -10.13 -1.25 6.82
N GLY A 18 -10.99 -2.26 6.66
CA GLY A 18 -10.69 -3.47 5.90
C GLY A 18 -10.71 -3.28 4.39
N PRO A 19 -10.47 -4.36 3.62
CA PRO A 19 -10.51 -4.33 2.16
C PRO A 19 -11.92 -4.11 1.62
N LEU A 20 -12.02 -3.68 0.36
CA LEU A 20 -13.28 -3.75 -0.39
C LEU A 20 -13.56 -5.22 -0.71
N GLN A 21 -14.67 -5.77 -0.21
CA GLN A 21 -14.95 -7.20 -0.19
C GLN A 21 -16.02 -7.62 -1.19
N PHE A 22 -15.90 -8.86 -1.70
CA PHE A 22 -16.79 -9.46 -2.69
C PHE A 22 -17.12 -10.92 -2.30
N SER A 23 -18.33 -11.36 -2.63
CA SER A 23 -18.79 -12.73 -2.38
C SER A 23 -18.13 -13.76 -3.28
N THR A 24 -17.71 -13.38 -4.48
CA THR A 24 -17.06 -14.31 -5.42
C THR A 24 -15.79 -13.72 -5.99
N GLU A 25 -14.87 -14.60 -6.41
CA GLU A 25 -13.65 -14.20 -7.09
C GLU A 25 -13.94 -13.50 -8.43
N GLY A 26 -14.98 -13.93 -9.14
CA GLY A 26 -15.39 -13.33 -10.41
C GLY A 26 -15.79 -11.86 -10.26
N TRP A 27 -16.53 -11.50 -9.21
CA TRP A 27 -16.89 -10.11 -8.91
C TRP A 27 -15.67 -9.26 -8.57
N ARG A 28 -14.76 -9.79 -7.75
CA ARG A 28 -13.49 -9.12 -7.46
C ARG A 28 -12.67 -8.89 -8.72
N ALA A 29 -12.55 -9.91 -9.59
CA ALA A 29 -11.79 -9.81 -10.84
C ALA A 29 -12.37 -8.75 -11.77
N ARG A 30 -13.71 -8.70 -11.89
CA ARG A 30 -14.41 -7.67 -12.66
C ARG A 30 -14.18 -6.27 -12.09
N ALA A 31 -14.38 -6.09 -10.79
CA ALA A 31 -14.12 -4.82 -10.11
C ALA A 31 -12.67 -4.34 -10.31
N ARG A 32 -11.71 -5.25 -10.17
CA ARG A 32 -10.29 -4.97 -10.41
C ARG A 32 -10.00 -4.50 -11.85
N ALA A 33 -10.71 -5.07 -12.84
CA ALA A 33 -10.54 -4.70 -14.25
C ALA A 33 -11.16 -3.32 -14.58
N GLU A 34 -12.22 -2.93 -13.88
CA GLU A 34 -12.94 -1.67 -14.08
C GLU A 34 -12.30 -0.50 -13.31
N LEU A 35 -11.76 -0.77 -12.10
CA LEU A 35 -11.15 0.25 -11.25
C LEU A 35 -9.78 0.71 -11.75
N ARG A 36 -9.53 2.00 -11.60
CA ARG A 36 -8.24 2.64 -11.86
C ARG A 36 -7.65 3.19 -10.56
N PRO A 37 -6.34 3.33 -10.45
CA PRO A 37 -5.70 3.96 -9.30
C PRO A 37 -6.27 5.37 -9.04
N GLY A 38 -6.77 5.59 -7.81
CA GLY A 38 -7.38 6.84 -7.38
C GLY A 38 -8.90 6.93 -7.60
N ASP A 39 -9.55 5.90 -8.16
CA ASP A 39 -11.01 5.84 -8.20
C ASP A 39 -11.57 5.69 -6.78
N LEU A 40 -12.72 6.32 -6.53
CA LEU A 40 -13.42 6.25 -5.26
C LEU A 40 -14.65 5.36 -5.40
N VAL A 41 -14.90 4.53 -4.40
CA VAL A 41 -16.05 3.64 -4.32
C VAL A 41 -16.91 4.03 -3.14
N VAL A 42 -18.18 4.33 -3.39
CA VAL A 42 -19.16 4.65 -2.35
C VAL A 42 -19.83 3.36 -1.89
N ILE A 43 -19.81 3.12 -0.60
CA ILE A 43 -20.47 1.99 0.03
C ILE A 43 -21.90 2.37 0.43
N VAL A 44 -22.85 1.60 -0.07
CA VAL A 44 -24.29 1.78 0.23
C VAL A 44 -24.77 0.57 1.03
N GLY A 45 -25.47 0.84 2.11
CA GLY A 45 -26.07 -0.19 2.95
C GLY A 45 -27.09 -1.04 2.16
N THR A 46 -26.94 -2.36 2.19
CA THR A 46 -27.93 -3.30 1.61
C THR A 46 -29.26 -3.18 2.31
N LYS A 47 -30.36 -3.59 1.65
CA LYS A 47 -31.71 -3.55 2.24
C LYS A 47 -32.01 -4.76 3.14
N GLU A 48 -31.04 -5.66 3.29
CA GLU A 48 -31.19 -6.91 4.05
C GLU A 48 -30.08 -7.04 5.09
N LEU A 49 -30.22 -8.02 5.98
CA LEU A 49 -29.16 -8.42 6.90
C LEU A 49 -27.88 -8.78 6.11
N PRO A 50 -26.70 -8.45 6.64
CA PRO A 50 -26.42 -7.98 8.01
C PRO A 50 -26.41 -6.45 8.20
N THR A 51 -26.91 -5.67 7.24
CA THR A 51 -26.98 -4.20 7.37
C THR A 51 -28.02 -3.80 8.42
N GLN A 52 -27.61 -2.96 9.35
CA GLN A 52 -28.53 -2.44 10.38
C GLN A 52 -29.69 -1.69 9.73
N PRO A 53 -30.96 -1.82 10.22
CA PRO A 53 -32.13 -1.17 9.62
C PRO A 53 -31.97 0.35 9.44
N SER A 54 -31.25 1.01 10.35
CA SER A 54 -30.97 2.46 10.26
C SER A 54 -29.98 2.83 9.16
N GLU A 55 -29.22 1.88 8.64
CA GLU A 55 -28.19 2.07 7.61
C GLU A 55 -28.62 1.57 6.23
N GLN A 56 -29.73 0.86 6.16
CA GLN A 56 -30.24 0.30 4.91
C GLN A 56 -30.55 1.39 3.89
N GLY A 57 -30.05 1.23 2.65
CA GLY A 57 -30.21 2.18 1.56
C GLY A 57 -29.49 3.49 1.77
N ARG A 58 -28.65 3.64 2.78
CA ARG A 58 -27.89 4.86 3.04
C ARG A 58 -26.45 4.76 2.54
N LEU A 59 -25.88 5.91 2.23
CA LEU A 59 -24.47 6.06 1.92
C LEU A 59 -23.67 5.95 3.24
N LEU A 60 -22.85 4.91 3.37
CA LEU A 60 -22.15 4.59 4.63
C LEU A 60 -20.74 5.15 4.66
N GLY A 61 -20.05 5.15 3.52
CA GLY A 61 -18.68 5.62 3.43
C GLY A 61 -18.11 5.55 2.02
N ILE A 62 -16.86 5.93 1.92
CA ILE A 62 -16.11 5.99 0.67
C ILE A 62 -14.81 5.23 0.86
N MET A 63 -14.41 4.44 -0.12
CA MET A 63 -13.13 3.72 -0.15
C MET A 63 -12.37 4.09 -1.42
N GLU A 64 -11.04 4.08 -1.33
CA GLU A 64 -10.13 4.19 -2.47
C GLU A 64 -9.43 2.82 -2.63
N PRO A 65 -10.01 1.88 -3.41
CA PRO A 65 -9.43 0.56 -3.58
C PRO A 65 -8.22 0.60 -4.50
N THR A 66 -7.30 -0.31 -4.25
CA THR A 66 -6.16 -0.59 -5.13
C THR A 66 -6.45 -1.79 -6.02
N THR A 67 -5.52 -2.17 -6.88
CA THR A 67 -5.59 -3.40 -7.67
C THR A 67 -4.98 -4.60 -6.94
N GLU A 68 -4.53 -4.44 -5.68
CA GLU A 68 -3.93 -5.50 -4.88
C GLU A 68 -5.01 -6.45 -4.35
N VAL A 69 -4.85 -7.72 -4.69
CA VAL A 69 -5.77 -8.80 -4.32
C VAL A 69 -5.42 -9.31 -2.93
N VAL A 70 -6.44 -9.40 -2.07
CA VAL A 70 -6.34 -9.91 -0.71
C VAL A 70 -7.50 -10.86 -0.39
N LEU A 71 -7.36 -11.64 0.67
CA LEU A 71 -8.41 -12.47 1.23
C LEU A 71 -8.81 -11.93 2.61
N TRP A 72 -10.05 -12.16 3.04
CA TRP A 72 -10.50 -11.73 4.35
C TRP A 72 -9.67 -12.33 5.49
N GLN A 73 -9.19 -13.57 5.31
CA GLN A 73 -8.33 -14.28 6.26
C GLN A 73 -6.96 -13.61 6.46
N ASP A 74 -6.55 -12.75 5.52
CA ASP A 74 -5.30 -11.97 5.65
C ASP A 74 -5.42 -10.86 6.70
N PHE A 75 -6.63 -10.62 7.24
CA PHE A 75 -6.92 -9.54 8.17
C PHE A 75 -7.55 -10.07 9.46
N GLU A 76 -7.32 -9.39 10.56
CA GLU A 76 -8.05 -9.57 11.83
C GLU A 76 -9.28 -8.67 11.82
N LEU A 77 -10.25 -8.99 10.95
CA LEU A 77 -11.50 -8.22 10.86
C LEU A 77 -12.44 -8.58 12.02
N PRO A 78 -13.08 -7.59 12.65
CA PRO A 78 -14.17 -7.88 13.58
C PRO A 78 -15.33 -8.50 12.79
N THR A 79 -15.70 -9.71 13.13
CA THR A 79 -16.78 -10.46 12.49
C THR A 79 -17.99 -10.60 13.41
N ARG A 80 -19.17 -10.79 12.82
CA ARG A 80 -20.43 -11.08 13.50
C ARG A 80 -20.99 -12.39 12.98
N PRO A 81 -21.91 -13.06 13.70
CA PRO A 81 -22.54 -14.27 13.21
C PRO A 81 -23.19 -14.11 11.82
N GLU A 82 -23.77 -12.94 11.53
CA GLU A 82 -24.44 -12.61 10.28
C GLU A 82 -23.50 -12.46 9.09
N ASP A 83 -22.20 -12.33 9.35
CA ASP A 83 -21.17 -12.24 8.30
C ASP A 83 -20.85 -13.63 7.70
N PHE A 84 -21.41 -14.70 8.28
CA PHE A 84 -21.25 -16.08 7.81
C PHE A 84 -22.58 -16.58 7.20
N ASP A 85 -22.48 -17.51 6.27
CA ASP A 85 -23.63 -18.21 5.71
C ASP A 85 -24.06 -19.39 6.58
N ASP A 86 -25.07 -20.13 6.13
CA ASP A 86 -25.63 -21.27 6.87
C ASP A 86 -24.64 -22.44 6.98
N GLU A 87 -23.64 -22.51 6.08
CA GLU A 87 -22.56 -23.47 6.09
C GLU A 87 -21.38 -23.02 7.00
N GLY A 88 -21.44 -21.81 7.55
CA GLY A 88 -20.39 -21.24 8.42
C GLY A 88 -19.22 -20.61 7.64
N GLU A 89 -19.37 -20.45 6.34
CA GLU A 89 -18.35 -19.78 5.50
C GLU A 89 -18.58 -18.25 5.51
N TYR A 90 -17.46 -17.51 5.45
CA TYR A 90 -17.53 -16.06 5.41
C TYR A 90 -18.10 -15.58 4.07
N ARG A 91 -19.15 -14.75 4.09
CA ARG A 91 -19.91 -14.34 2.89
C ARG A 91 -19.12 -13.56 1.87
N TRP A 92 -18.05 -12.85 2.26
CA TRP A 92 -17.26 -11.98 1.37
C TRP A 92 -15.76 -12.24 1.47
N PRO A 93 -15.28 -13.44 1.09
CA PRO A 93 -13.89 -13.85 1.31
C PRO A 93 -12.88 -13.16 0.40
N PHE A 94 -13.30 -12.56 -0.70
CA PHE A 94 -12.42 -11.99 -1.72
C PHE A 94 -12.36 -10.48 -1.58
N GLY A 95 -11.15 -9.87 -1.59
CA GLY A 95 -10.98 -8.45 -1.38
C GLY A 95 -10.03 -7.76 -2.34
N LEU A 96 -10.17 -6.44 -2.41
CA LEU A 96 -9.16 -5.50 -2.93
C LEU A 96 -8.71 -4.62 -1.77
N LEU A 97 -7.38 -4.47 -1.62
CA LEU A 97 -6.81 -3.62 -0.58
C LEU A 97 -7.19 -2.16 -0.83
N ASN A 98 -7.52 -1.41 0.22
CA ASN A 98 -7.77 0.02 0.13
C ASN A 98 -6.50 0.83 0.44
N SER A 99 -6.30 1.94 -0.29
CA SER A 99 -5.28 2.96 0.00
C SER A 99 -5.80 4.04 0.96
N ALA A 100 -7.12 4.25 0.99
CA ALA A 100 -7.80 5.14 1.91
C ALA A 100 -9.26 4.72 2.11
N ALA A 101 -9.83 5.07 3.28
CA ALA A 101 -11.25 4.87 3.56
C ALA A 101 -11.77 6.01 4.45
N TRP A 102 -13.04 6.34 4.26
CA TRP A 102 -13.74 7.37 5.03
C TRP A 102 -15.15 6.89 5.39
N LYS A 103 -15.57 7.15 6.60
CA LYS A 103 -16.95 7.04 7.03
C LYS A 103 -17.67 8.35 6.65
N ILE A 104 -18.88 8.26 6.10
CA ILE A 104 -19.73 9.44 5.94
C ILE A 104 -20.25 9.82 7.33
N ALA A 105 -20.14 11.11 7.69
CA ALA A 105 -20.60 11.63 8.96
C ALA A 105 -22.08 11.32 9.18
N ASP A 106 -22.48 10.96 10.39
CA ASP A 106 -23.83 10.46 10.67
C ASP A 106 -24.94 11.44 10.25
N LEU A 107 -24.68 12.75 10.34
CA LEU A 107 -25.58 13.82 9.90
C LEU A 107 -25.71 13.92 8.37
N ASP A 108 -24.73 13.43 7.63
CA ASP A 108 -24.65 13.49 6.16
C ASP A 108 -24.98 12.14 5.49
N ARG A 109 -25.39 11.13 6.27
CA ARG A 109 -25.79 9.82 5.73
C ARG A 109 -27.12 9.89 5.01
N ARG A 110 -27.07 10.42 3.80
CA ARG A 110 -28.22 10.48 2.90
C ARG A 110 -28.62 9.10 2.41
N ARG A 111 -29.87 8.96 2.02
CA ARG A 111 -30.32 7.79 1.27
C ARG A 111 -29.78 7.84 -0.15
N LEU A 112 -29.56 6.66 -0.75
CA LEU A 112 -29.12 6.59 -2.13
C LEU A 112 -30.11 7.29 -3.07
N GLU A 113 -31.43 7.16 -2.82
CA GLU A 113 -32.50 7.81 -3.57
C GLU A 113 -32.47 9.35 -3.54
N ASP A 114 -31.82 9.96 -2.53
CA ASP A 114 -31.63 11.41 -2.45
C ASP A 114 -30.50 11.91 -3.36
N VAL A 115 -29.59 11.00 -3.76
CA VAL A 115 -28.43 11.29 -4.61
C VAL A 115 -28.68 10.96 -6.06
N THR A 116 -29.48 9.92 -6.32
CA THR A 116 -29.76 9.42 -7.66
C THR A 116 -31.19 8.93 -7.80
N SER A 117 -31.79 9.14 -8.98
CA SER A 117 -33.07 8.57 -9.36
C SER A 117 -32.94 7.20 -10.06
N ARG A 118 -31.70 6.71 -10.26
CA ARG A 118 -31.49 5.42 -10.90
C ARG A 118 -31.75 4.27 -9.91
N GLU A 119 -32.39 3.22 -10.42
CA GLU A 119 -32.51 1.98 -9.65
C GLU A 119 -31.24 1.14 -9.81
N PHE A 120 -30.43 1.08 -8.75
CA PHE A 120 -29.20 0.28 -8.73
C PHE A 120 -29.40 -1.19 -8.37
N HIS A 121 -30.64 -1.62 -8.20
CA HIS A 121 -31.02 -2.87 -7.55
C HIS A 121 -30.31 -4.12 -8.08
N MET A 122 -30.22 -4.24 -9.40
CA MET A 122 -29.57 -5.39 -10.05
C MET A 122 -28.11 -5.10 -10.41
N ASP A 123 -27.83 -3.88 -10.85
CA ASP A 123 -26.51 -3.50 -11.34
C ASP A 123 -25.46 -3.48 -10.22
N ALA A 124 -25.86 -3.01 -9.03
CA ALA A 124 -24.95 -2.94 -7.88
C ALA A 124 -24.61 -4.32 -7.30
N VAL A 125 -25.49 -5.31 -7.45
CA VAL A 125 -25.18 -6.72 -7.10
C VAL A 125 -24.18 -7.32 -8.09
N LEU A 126 -24.14 -6.81 -9.31
CA LEU A 126 -23.32 -7.31 -10.40
C LEU A 126 -21.96 -6.61 -10.55
N GLY A 127 -21.61 -5.65 -9.69
CA GLY A 127 -20.33 -4.96 -9.77
C GLY A 127 -20.31 -3.54 -9.24
N ILE A 128 -19.34 -2.76 -9.72
CA ILE A 128 -19.22 -1.34 -9.40
C ILE A 128 -20.02 -0.55 -10.45
N VAL A 129 -21.01 0.21 -10.01
CA VAL A 129 -21.81 1.06 -10.91
C VAL A 129 -21.21 2.46 -10.94
N PRO A 130 -20.76 2.96 -12.11
CA PRO A 130 -20.22 4.30 -12.24
C PRO A 130 -21.25 5.36 -11.88
N LEU A 131 -20.85 6.39 -11.14
CA LEU A 131 -21.66 7.57 -10.88
C LEU A 131 -21.56 8.56 -12.05
N THR A 132 -22.67 9.24 -12.34
CA THR A 132 -22.66 10.42 -13.21
C THR A 132 -21.93 11.57 -12.52
N GLU A 133 -21.46 12.57 -13.29
CA GLU A 133 -20.79 13.75 -12.72
C GLU A 133 -21.64 14.47 -11.66
N ARG A 134 -22.95 14.53 -11.84
CA ARG A 134 -23.89 15.14 -10.88
C ARG A 134 -23.96 14.34 -9.58
N GLU A 135 -24.08 13.03 -9.67
CA GLU A 135 -24.11 12.12 -8.51
C GLU A 135 -22.77 12.16 -7.77
N ALA A 136 -21.66 12.14 -8.51
CA ALA A 136 -20.31 12.26 -7.95
C ALA A 136 -20.10 13.58 -7.21
N ALA A 137 -20.59 14.69 -7.77
CA ALA A 137 -20.55 16.00 -7.11
C ALA A 137 -21.37 16.00 -5.80
N ALA A 138 -22.57 15.41 -5.81
CA ALA A 138 -23.41 15.31 -4.60
C ALA A 138 -22.76 14.47 -3.50
N VAL A 139 -22.03 13.40 -3.87
CA VAL A 139 -21.27 12.59 -2.91
C VAL A 139 -20.04 13.33 -2.38
N ALA A 140 -19.37 14.12 -3.23
CA ALA A 140 -18.18 14.88 -2.83
C ALA A 140 -18.46 15.96 -1.78
N GLU A 141 -19.69 16.46 -1.73
CA GLU A 141 -20.15 17.45 -0.73
C GLU A 141 -20.44 16.88 0.65
N LEU A 142 -20.51 15.53 0.79
CA LEU A 142 -20.81 14.89 2.07
C LEU A 142 -19.62 15.01 3.01
N GLY A 143 -19.90 15.35 4.27
CA GLY A 143 -18.93 15.31 5.34
C GLY A 143 -18.42 13.89 5.56
N ARG A 144 -17.10 13.74 5.65
CA ARG A 144 -16.46 12.44 5.78
C ARG A 144 -15.31 12.47 6.77
N GLU A 145 -15.20 11.42 7.54
CA GLU A 145 -14.16 11.21 8.54
C GLU A 145 -13.22 10.09 8.09
N PRO A 146 -11.90 10.28 8.13
CA PRO A 146 -10.97 9.24 7.75
C PRO A 146 -11.05 8.05 8.71
N ILE A 147 -10.92 6.85 8.17
CA ILE A 147 -10.85 5.60 8.92
C ILE A 147 -9.42 5.07 8.86
N GLU A 148 -8.90 4.62 9.99
CA GLU A 148 -7.63 3.91 10.05
C GLU A 148 -7.74 2.58 9.28
N LEU A 149 -6.83 2.37 8.32
CA LEU A 149 -6.81 1.16 7.52
C LEU A 149 -6.23 0.00 8.29
N LEU A 150 -6.92 -1.13 8.23
CA LEU A 150 -6.39 -2.41 8.70
C LEU A 150 -5.42 -2.95 7.64
N LEU A 151 -4.23 -3.26 8.07
CA LEU A 151 -3.24 -3.90 7.21
C LEU A 151 -3.36 -5.43 7.30
N PRO A 152 -3.10 -6.15 6.19
CA PRO A 152 -2.97 -7.59 6.24
C PRO A 152 -1.94 -8.01 7.30
N VAL A 153 -2.20 -9.11 8.01
CA VAL A 153 -1.32 -9.61 9.08
C VAL A 153 0.14 -9.73 8.61
N ARG A 154 0.34 -10.23 7.40
CA ARG A 154 1.67 -10.33 6.79
C ARG A 154 2.33 -8.96 6.53
N ALA A 155 1.55 -7.97 6.11
CA ALA A 155 2.06 -6.62 5.90
C ALA A 155 2.40 -5.94 7.25
N ARG A 156 1.55 -6.13 8.26
CA ARG A 156 1.79 -5.65 9.64
C ARG A 156 3.06 -6.26 10.21
N ALA A 157 3.22 -7.59 10.12
CA ALA A 157 4.42 -8.28 10.59
C ALA A 157 5.70 -7.80 9.87
N ARG A 158 5.59 -7.48 8.56
CA ARG A 158 6.70 -6.90 7.80
C ARG A 158 7.04 -5.50 8.29
N ILE A 159 6.06 -4.63 8.48
CA ILE A 159 6.27 -3.26 8.98
C ILE A 159 6.86 -3.28 10.40
N GLU A 160 6.31 -4.10 11.29
CA GLU A 160 6.82 -4.27 12.66
C GLU A 160 8.25 -4.84 12.66
N GLY A 161 8.55 -5.79 11.75
CA GLY A 161 9.89 -6.31 11.54
C GLY A 161 10.85 -5.25 11.04
N GLU A 162 10.43 -4.40 10.08
CA GLU A 162 11.21 -3.28 9.58
C GLU A 162 11.42 -2.20 10.65
N GLU A 163 10.40 -1.87 11.44
CA GLU A 163 10.52 -0.93 12.56
C GLU A 163 11.43 -1.47 13.66
N THR A 164 11.32 -2.76 13.98
CA THR A 164 12.20 -3.43 14.94
C THR A 164 13.65 -3.44 14.43
N ALA A 165 13.85 -3.69 13.13
CA ALA A 165 15.16 -3.61 12.51
C ALA A 165 15.72 -2.18 12.48
N ARG A 166 14.86 -1.16 12.33
CA ARG A 166 15.24 0.27 12.44
C ARG A 166 15.64 0.67 13.87
N ARG A 167 14.94 0.12 14.89
CA ARG A 167 15.25 0.38 16.32
C ARG A 167 16.47 -0.37 16.81
N ARG A 168 16.84 -1.48 16.19
CA ARG A 168 18.10 -2.16 16.47
C ARG A 168 19.23 -1.35 15.86
N ALA A 169 20.19 -0.96 16.68
CA ALA A 169 21.45 -0.40 16.19
C ALA A 169 21.96 -1.28 15.04
N ALA A 170 22.37 -0.66 13.93
CA ALA A 170 22.89 -1.41 12.79
C ALA A 170 23.94 -2.38 13.29
N PRO A 171 23.90 -3.67 12.92
CA PRO A 171 24.92 -4.60 13.31
C PRO A 171 26.27 -4.04 12.86
N PRO A 172 27.34 -4.22 13.64
CA PRO A 172 28.67 -3.75 13.27
C PRO A 172 29.00 -4.26 11.87
N PRO A 173 29.66 -3.46 11.02
CA PRO A 173 30.02 -3.88 9.68
C PRO A 173 30.85 -5.16 9.77
N THR A 174 30.23 -6.28 9.38
CA THR A 174 30.94 -7.57 9.33
C THR A 174 31.87 -7.56 8.13
N THR A 175 33.14 -7.72 8.39
CA THR A 175 34.19 -7.83 7.36
C THR A 175 34.13 -9.16 6.60
N THR A 176 33.37 -10.13 7.08
CA THR A 176 33.13 -11.43 6.46
C THR A 176 31.65 -11.54 6.06
N ARG A 177 31.33 -11.18 4.83
CA ARG A 177 30.00 -11.43 4.22
C ARG A 177 29.89 -12.86 3.71
N GLN A 178 29.81 -13.81 4.61
CA GLN A 178 29.30 -15.16 4.29
C GLN A 178 27.80 -15.22 4.58
N GLY A 179 27.02 -14.41 3.90
CA GLY A 179 25.57 -14.48 3.93
C GLY A 179 25.07 -15.18 2.66
N VAL A 180 24.39 -16.29 2.82
CA VAL A 180 23.68 -16.92 1.71
C VAL A 180 22.54 -15.98 1.31
N MET A 181 22.66 -15.34 0.13
CA MET A 181 21.59 -14.53 -0.42
C MET A 181 20.50 -15.45 -0.98
N HIS A 182 19.39 -15.58 -0.27
CA HIS A 182 18.22 -16.35 -0.71
C HIS A 182 17.36 -15.60 -1.76
N VAL A 183 17.66 -14.35 -2.08
CA VAL A 183 16.89 -13.57 -3.04
C VAL A 183 17.41 -13.83 -4.45
N ARG A 184 16.94 -14.91 -5.03
CA ARG A 184 17.23 -15.27 -6.42
C ARG A 184 16.15 -14.67 -7.33
N GLY A 185 16.57 -13.92 -8.36
CA GLY A 185 15.69 -13.56 -9.48
C GLY A 185 14.94 -12.22 -9.38
N ALA A 186 15.05 -11.47 -8.30
CA ALA A 186 14.47 -10.12 -8.24
C ALA A 186 15.41 -9.08 -8.86
N PRO A 187 14.87 -8.11 -9.64
CA PRO A 187 15.64 -6.97 -10.12
C PRO A 187 16.24 -6.15 -8.98
N ALA A 188 17.44 -5.64 -9.18
CA ALA A 188 18.12 -4.82 -8.18
C ALA A 188 19.06 -3.80 -8.86
N TYR A 189 19.41 -2.76 -8.12
CA TYR A 189 20.30 -1.69 -8.58
C TYR A 189 21.71 -1.84 -8.02
N THR A 190 22.72 -1.58 -8.84
CA THR A 190 24.01 -1.11 -8.35
C THR A 190 24.00 0.41 -8.39
N TYR A 191 24.50 1.05 -7.33
CA TYR A 191 24.51 2.50 -7.22
C TYR A 191 25.87 3.04 -6.78
N LEU A 192 26.12 4.28 -7.17
CA LEU A 192 27.24 5.11 -6.71
C LEU A 192 26.65 6.37 -6.07
N MET A 193 26.94 6.61 -4.81
CA MET A 193 26.54 7.82 -4.08
C MET A 193 27.76 8.66 -3.74
N ALA A 194 27.72 9.97 -4.05
CA ALA A 194 28.68 10.93 -3.53
C ALA A 194 28.40 11.18 -2.05
N ILE A 195 29.45 11.38 -1.27
CA ILE A 195 29.39 11.77 0.14
C ILE A 195 29.73 13.24 0.22
N GLU A 196 28.69 14.08 0.26
CA GLU A 196 28.80 15.55 0.33
C GLU A 196 29.04 15.97 1.80
N GLY A 197 29.83 17.00 2.02
CA GLY A 197 30.19 17.48 3.36
C GLY A 197 31.40 16.76 4.00
N ALA A 198 31.97 15.77 3.32
CA ALA A 198 33.24 15.18 3.75
C ALA A 198 34.42 16.07 3.36
N GLU A 199 35.50 16.07 4.15
CA GLU A 199 36.74 16.82 3.86
C GLU A 199 37.39 16.44 2.52
N ARG A 200 37.13 15.24 2.05
CA ARG A 200 37.64 14.71 0.78
C ARG A 200 36.47 14.20 -0.06
N ILE A 201 36.66 14.26 -1.40
CA ILE A 201 35.73 13.64 -2.33
C ILE A 201 35.69 12.14 -2.05
N ALA A 202 34.54 11.65 -1.63
CA ALA A 202 34.32 10.26 -1.32
C ALA A 202 33.04 9.75 -1.98
N PHE A 203 33.05 8.47 -2.33
CA PHE A 203 31.92 7.80 -2.94
C PHE A 203 31.60 6.51 -2.20
N LYS A 204 30.32 6.20 -2.13
CA LYS A 204 29.82 4.90 -1.66
C LYS A 204 29.27 4.11 -2.82
N VAL A 205 29.88 2.96 -3.08
CA VAL A 205 29.33 1.94 -3.99
C VAL A 205 28.49 0.95 -3.17
N GLY A 206 27.39 0.49 -3.75
CA GLY A 206 26.56 -0.51 -3.14
C GLY A 206 25.53 -1.08 -4.11
N TRP A 207 24.79 -2.08 -3.64
CA TRP A 207 23.63 -2.58 -4.34
C TRP A 207 22.41 -2.56 -3.42
N ALA A 208 21.19 -2.46 -4.00
CA ALA A 208 19.93 -2.50 -3.28
C ALA A 208 18.79 -2.84 -4.23
N PHE A 209 17.69 -3.36 -3.71
CA PHE A 209 16.44 -3.49 -4.46
C PHE A 209 15.82 -2.12 -4.77
N ASP A 210 15.98 -1.17 -3.84
CA ASP A 210 15.61 0.23 -3.99
C ASP A 210 16.73 1.12 -3.45
N TYR A 211 17.40 1.84 -4.34
CA TYR A 211 18.51 2.72 -3.97
C TYR A 211 18.02 4.04 -3.36
N HIS A 212 16.78 4.47 -3.59
CA HIS A 212 16.21 5.66 -2.96
C HIS A 212 15.99 5.44 -1.47
N ILE A 213 15.38 4.30 -1.11
CA ILE A 213 15.23 3.89 0.29
C ILE A 213 16.61 3.80 0.95
N ARG A 214 17.58 3.21 0.23
CA ARG A 214 18.93 3.07 0.76
C ARG A 214 19.62 4.41 0.98
N GLN A 215 19.46 5.36 0.08
CA GLN A 215 19.96 6.73 0.23
C GLN A 215 19.33 7.43 1.45
N GLN A 216 18.01 7.31 1.61
CA GLN A 216 17.32 7.86 2.78
C GLN A 216 17.86 7.27 4.09
N GLN A 217 18.07 5.95 4.17
CA GLN A 217 18.65 5.29 5.34
C GLN A 217 20.05 5.84 5.68
N PHE A 218 20.90 6.05 4.67
CA PHE A 218 22.20 6.65 4.89
C PHE A 218 22.12 8.09 5.39
N ASN A 219 21.24 8.91 4.81
CA ASN A 219 21.06 10.29 5.24
C ASN A 219 20.45 10.40 6.64
N GLN A 220 19.51 9.52 6.99
CA GLN A 220 18.99 9.46 8.35
C GLN A 220 20.06 9.09 9.37
N ALA A 221 20.98 8.16 9.01
CA ALA A 221 22.07 7.76 9.90
C ALA A 221 23.20 8.82 9.98
N ALA A 222 23.39 9.59 8.93
CA ALA A 222 24.45 10.60 8.83
C ALA A 222 24.07 11.96 9.41
N LEU A 223 22.78 12.19 9.71
CA LEU A 223 22.24 13.43 10.31
C LEU A 223 22.75 14.71 9.65
N PRO A 224 22.54 14.91 8.34
CA PRO A 224 23.07 16.06 7.62
C PRO A 224 22.53 17.40 8.13
N GLU A 225 21.38 17.42 8.79
CA GLU A 225 20.74 18.60 9.37
C GLU A 225 21.52 19.20 10.53
N ILE A 226 22.38 18.42 11.19
CA ILE A 226 23.22 18.86 12.31
C ILE A 226 24.72 18.83 11.98
N GLY A 227 25.07 18.98 10.70
CA GLY A 227 26.46 19.06 10.25
C GLY A 227 27.09 17.72 9.87
N GLY A 228 26.31 16.65 9.76
CA GLY A 228 26.77 15.38 9.18
C GLY A 228 26.90 15.40 7.67
N VAL A 229 27.42 14.29 7.11
CA VAL A 229 27.56 14.14 5.66
C VAL A 229 26.23 13.82 5.00
N ARG A 230 26.09 14.19 3.71
CA ARG A 230 24.91 13.85 2.90
C ARG A 230 25.30 12.88 1.79
N TYR A 231 24.51 11.82 1.64
CA TYR A 231 24.63 10.87 0.53
C TYR A 231 23.72 11.29 -0.62
N ARG A 232 24.28 11.43 -1.83
CA ARG A 232 23.54 11.78 -3.04
C ARG A 232 23.87 10.81 -4.16
N THR A 233 22.87 10.12 -4.70
CA THR A 233 23.05 9.19 -5.81
C THR A 233 23.53 9.94 -7.06
N GLN A 234 24.66 9.52 -7.61
CA GLN A 234 25.26 10.05 -8.83
C GLN A 234 24.98 9.15 -10.03
N LEU A 235 25.07 7.83 -9.81
CA LEU A 235 24.83 6.83 -10.84
C LEU A 235 24.05 5.66 -10.23
N ASN A 236 23.17 5.07 -11.03
CA ASN A 236 22.52 3.82 -10.73
C ASN A 236 22.36 3.00 -12.01
N ARG A 237 22.31 1.69 -11.86
CA ARG A 237 22.03 0.76 -12.95
C ARG A 237 21.14 -0.35 -12.45
N LEU A 238 20.00 -0.56 -13.13
CA LEU A 238 19.11 -1.67 -12.90
C LEU A 238 19.67 -2.95 -13.55
N TRP A 239 19.57 -4.05 -12.84
CA TRP A 239 19.91 -5.40 -13.27
C TRP A 239 18.73 -6.31 -13.13
N ASP A 240 18.62 -7.33 -13.98
CA ASP A 240 17.54 -8.30 -13.94
C ASP A 240 17.53 -9.13 -12.64
N THR A 241 18.67 -9.27 -11.99
CA THR A 241 18.79 -10.02 -10.76
C THR A 241 19.70 -9.33 -9.73
N ALA A 242 19.40 -9.52 -8.44
CA ALA A 242 20.24 -9.06 -7.34
C ALA A 242 21.66 -9.64 -7.39
N ARG A 243 21.83 -10.85 -7.97
CA ARG A 243 23.14 -11.47 -8.17
C ARG A 243 24.02 -10.66 -9.12
N GLN A 244 23.44 -10.15 -10.22
CA GLN A 244 24.18 -9.30 -11.18
C GLN A 244 24.54 -7.96 -10.54
N ALA A 245 23.60 -7.33 -9.79
CA ALA A 245 23.87 -6.09 -9.07
C ALA A 245 25.00 -6.25 -8.05
N PHE A 246 24.99 -7.35 -7.27
CA PHE A 246 26.04 -7.67 -6.31
C PHE A 246 27.37 -7.94 -7.02
N ALA A 247 27.40 -8.71 -8.10
CA ALA A 247 28.61 -9.00 -8.84
C ALA A 247 29.26 -7.72 -9.38
N MET A 248 28.46 -6.77 -9.86
CA MET A 248 28.97 -5.45 -10.31
C MET A 248 29.53 -4.64 -9.15
N GLU A 249 28.85 -4.58 -7.99
CA GLU A 249 29.40 -3.95 -6.79
C GLU A 249 30.79 -4.52 -6.45
N GLN A 250 30.93 -5.86 -6.41
CA GLN A 250 32.20 -6.50 -6.09
C GLN A 250 33.28 -6.21 -7.13
N ALA A 251 32.92 -6.20 -8.41
CA ALA A 251 33.85 -5.84 -9.49
C ALA A 251 34.38 -4.40 -9.35
N ILE A 252 33.50 -3.45 -9.01
CA ILE A 252 33.90 -2.05 -8.78
C ILE A 252 34.81 -1.97 -7.54
N LEU A 253 34.41 -2.61 -6.43
CA LEU A 253 35.21 -2.60 -5.20
C LEU A 253 36.60 -3.22 -5.39
N CYS A 254 36.70 -4.30 -6.18
CA CYS A 254 37.96 -4.93 -6.52
C CYS A 254 38.83 -4.02 -7.39
N LYS A 255 38.24 -3.39 -8.42
CA LYS A 255 38.95 -2.49 -9.33
C LYS A 255 39.56 -1.27 -8.63
N PHE A 256 38.94 -0.79 -7.56
CA PHE A 256 39.34 0.40 -6.82
C PHE A 256 39.78 0.06 -5.38
N ASP A 257 40.30 -1.15 -5.13
CA ASP A 257 40.69 -1.58 -3.78
C ASP A 257 41.84 -0.72 -3.20
N ASP A 258 42.73 -0.20 -4.04
CA ASP A 258 43.80 0.75 -3.69
C ASP A 258 43.27 2.11 -3.20
N LYS A 259 42.06 2.50 -3.62
CA LYS A 259 41.39 3.74 -3.23
C LYS A 259 40.32 3.56 -2.17
N ARG A 260 40.16 2.32 -1.72
CA ARG A 260 39.12 1.98 -0.75
C ARG A 260 39.51 2.48 0.63
N HIS A 261 38.68 3.35 1.21
CA HIS A 261 38.80 3.69 2.61
C HIS A 261 38.31 2.48 3.44
N ARG A 262 39.21 1.78 4.06
CA ARG A 262 38.88 0.75 5.05
C ARG A 262 38.80 1.46 6.40
N ALA A 263 37.61 1.55 6.98
CA ALA A 263 37.49 1.95 8.37
C ALA A 263 38.38 1.00 9.17
N ASN A 264 39.38 1.55 9.87
CA ASN A 264 40.26 0.75 10.72
C ASN A 264 39.36 -0.01 11.68
N GLY A 265 39.30 -1.32 11.48
CA GLY A 265 38.58 -2.19 12.38
C GLY A 265 39.23 -2.11 13.75
N ARG A 266 38.45 -1.78 14.76
CA ARG A 266 38.62 -2.27 16.11
C ARG A 266 37.67 -3.43 16.30
#